data_c5fa90572375133dcdb9539903873527
#
_entry.id   c5fa90572375133dcdb9539903873527
#
_cell.length_a   1.000
_cell.length_b   1.000
_cell.length_c   1.000
_cell.angle_alpha   90.00
_cell.angle_beta   90.00
_cell.angle_gamma   90.00
#
_symmetry.space_group_name_H-M   'P 1'
#
loop_
_entity.id
_entity.type
_entity.pdbx_description
1 polymer ?
#
loop_
_entity_poly.entity_id
_entity_poly.type
_entity_poly.pdbx_seq_one_letter_code
_entity_poly.pdbx_strand_id
1 'polypeptide(L)'
;TCYDMKTSDYRGIMFNFGNEYWQKNRDLIPAVCYGLDRQAIIDAVLLGQGMPAYGPLQRNIYNYEDVEHYDYNPEKAKEILEAAGCEMGDDGFYYRDGEKVGFVISVSAGDQVRIDMAQIAAQELKEIGMDVSVEIPAQTDWAGQMAFLIGWGSPFDADDHTYKVFGTDKGANYSGYSNADVDKYLTEARQSADPEVRAEAYANFQKALAEDPAYAMICYIDANYVADSNIKGIDPDTIMGHHGVGIFWNVADWTIE
;
A
#
# COMPACT_ATOMS: atom_id res chain seq x y z
N THR A 1 2.78 25.24 18.65
CA THR A 1 3.48 24.84 17.41
C THR A 1 2.83 23.60 16.85
N CYS A 2 2.59 23.56 15.55
CA CYS A 2 2.16 22.36 14.83
C CYS A 2 3.36 21.79 14.08
N TYR A 3 3.47 20.47 14.06
CA TYR A 3 4.53 19.72 13.40
C TYR A 3 3.88 18.75 12.43
N ASP A 4 4.17 18.88 11.14
CA ASP A 4 3.79 17.95 10.10
C ASP A 4 4.91 16.91 9.97
N MET A 5 4.70 15.73 10.52
CA MET A 5 5.71 14.67 10.60
C MET A 5 5.47 13.64 9.51
N LYS A 6 6.51 13.36 8.74
CA LYS A 6 6.47 12.23 7.80
C LYS A 6 6.38 10.91 8.55
N THR A 7 5.64 9.95 8.01
CA THR A 7 5.60 8.60 8.58
C THR A 7 6.04 7.55 7.56
N SER A 8 6.48 6.40 8.04
CA SER A 8 6.68 5.20 7.19
C SER A 8 5.36 4.46 6.93
N ASP A 9 4.23 5.00 7.40
CA ASP A 9 2.91 4.37 7.35
C ASP A 9 2.27 4.55 5.97
N TYR A 10 2.23 3.46 5.19
CA TYR A 10 1.58 3.46 3.88
C TYR A 10 0.19 2.84 3.94
N ARG A 11 -0.63 3.19 2.94
CA ARG A 11 -1.95 2.63 2.67
C ARG A 11 -1.96 1.97 1.30
N GLY A 12 -2.67 0.86 1.20
CA GLY A 12 -2.85 0.15 -0.07
C GLY A 12 -4.04 -0.81 -0.02
N ILE A 13 -4.50 -1.20 -1.19
CA ILE A 13 -5.49 -2.26 -1.38
C ILE A 13 -4.73 -3.58 -1.43
N MET A 14 -4.84 -4.38 -0.38
CA MET A 14 -4.32 -5.74 -0.29
C MET A 14 -5.25 -6.69 -1.04
N PHE A 15 -4.71 -7.52 -1.91
CA PHE A 15 -5.48 -8.58 -2.60
C PHE A 15 -5.40 -9.88 -1.81
N ASN A 16 -6.50 -10.63 -1.75
CA ASN A 16 -6.52 -11.94 -1.10
C ASN A 16 -6.27 -13.05 -2.13
N PHE A 17 -5.04 -13.51 -2.24
CA PHE A 17 -4.64 -14.59 -3.16
C PHE A 17 -5.18 -15.97 -2.79
N GLY A 18 -5.76 -16.13 -1.60
CA GLY A 18 -6.58 -17.28 -1.23
C GLY A 18 -7.97 -17.28 -1.86
N ASN A 19 -8.46 -16.14 -2.34
CA ASN A 19 -9.75 -16.00 -2.99
C ASN A 19 -9.69 -16.49 -4.44
N GLU A 20 -10.69 -17.28 -4.88
CA GLU A 20 -10.74 -17.85 -6.24
C GLU A 20 -10.69 -16.80 -7.35
N TYR A 21 -11.26 -15.62 -7.11
CA TYR A 21 -11.23 -14.53 -8.08
C TYR A 21 -9.79 -14.12 -8.40
N TRP A 22 -8.94 -13.88 -7.38
CA TRP A 22 -7.55 -13.48 -7.61
C TRP A 22 -6.64 -14.61 -8.07
N GLN A 23 -6.99 -15.86 -7.78
CA GLN A 23 -6.28 -17.01 -8.37
C GLN A 23 -6.45 -17.07 -9.89
N LYS A 24 -7.61 -16.63 -10.41
CA LYS A 24 -7.92 -16.58 -11.85
C LYS A 24 -7.49 -15.27 -12.51
N ASN A 25 -7.47 -14.17 -11.79
CA ASN A 25 -7.38 -12.81 -12.31
C ASN A 25 -6.17 -12.02 -11.77
N ARG A 26 -5.10 -12.70 -11.31
CA ARG A 26 -3.90 -12.05 -10.79
C ARG A 26 -3.25 -11.13 -11.83
N ASP A 27 -3.32 -11.47 -13.09
CA ASP A 27 -2.85 -10.70 -14.24
C ASP A 27 -3.59 -9.36 -14.46
N LEU A 28 -4.72 -9.15 -13.80
CA LEU A 28 -5.46 -7.89 -13.82
C LEU A 28 -5.00 -6.89 -12.74
N ILE A 29 -4.18 -7.31 -11.77
CA ILE A 29 -3.70 -6.44 -10.68
C ILE A 29 -2.95 -5.21 -11.21
N PRO A 30 -2.08 -5.29 -12.23
CA PRO A 30 -1.47 -4.10 -12.83
C PRO A 30 -2.49 -3.08 -13.35
N ALA A 31 -3.63 -3.52 -13.91
CA ALA A 31 -4.68 -2.59 -14.32
C ALA A 31 -5.30 -1.85 -13.14
N VAL A 32 -5.51 -2.52 -12.01
CA VAL A 32 -5.92 -1.86 -10.75
C VAL A 32 -4.88 -0.82 -10.34
N CYS A 33 -3.59 -1.16 -10.36
CA CYS A 33 -2.51 -0.26 -9.96
C CYS A 33 -2.42 1.00 -10.83
N TYR A 34 -2.59 0.88 -12.15
CA TYR A 34 -2.61 2.03 -13.09
C TYR A 34 -3.91 2.83 -13.03
N GLY A 35 -5.02 2.22 -12.58
CA GLY A 35 -6.32 2.86 -12.50
C GLY A 35 -6.50 3.79 -11.29
N LEU A 36 -5.52 3.91 -10.39
CA LEU A 36 -5.60 4.72 -9.17
C LEU A 36 -4.88 6.06 -9.33
N ASP A 37 -5.62 7.18 -9.24
CA ASP A 37 -5.05 8.52 -9.12
C ASP A 37 -4.68 8.80 -7.66
N ARG A 38 -3.49 8.39 -7.29
CA ARG A 38 -2.96 8.50 -5.92
C ARG A 38 -2.94 9.93 -5.41
N GLN A 39 -2.62 10.90 -6.28
CA GLN A 39 -2.58 12.29 -5.88
C GLN A 39 -3.98 12.85 -5.62
N ALA A 40 -4.95 12.50 -6.46
CA ALA A 40 -6.35 12.90 -6.25
C ALA A 40 -6.91 12.32 -4.93
N ILE A 41 -6.59 11.06 -4.60
CA ILE A 41 -6.97 10.45 -3.32
C ILE A 41 -6.33 11.21 -2.14
N ILE A 42 -5.03 11.53 -2.22
CA ILE A 42 -4.30 12.27 -1.17
C ILE A 42 -4.92 13.66 -0.97
N ASP A 43 -5.17 14.38 -2.05
CA ASP A 43 -5.72 15.73 -2.00
C ASP A 43 -7.14 15.74 -1.41
N ALA A 44 -7.98 14.79 -1.80
CA ALA A 44 -9.36 14.70 -1.35
C ALA A 44 -9.50 14.23 0.11
N VAL A 45 -8.69 13.25 0.55
CA VAL A 45 -8.86 12.59 1.85
C VAL A 45 -7.88 13.13 2.89
N LEU A 46 -6.64 13.42 2.50
CA LEU A 46 -5.57 13.86 3.40
C LEU A 46 -5.28 15.36 3.31
N LEU A 47 -6.05 16.11 2.51
CA LEU A 47 -5.82 17.55 2.28
C LEU A 47 -4.39 17.86 1.81
N GLY A 48 -3.83 16.96 1.01
CA GLY A 48 -2.46 17.06 0.49
C GLY A 48 -1.36 16.60 1.47
N GLN A 49 -1.72 16.09 2.65
CA GLN A 49 -0.73 15.64 3.65
C GLN A 49 -0.41 14.16 3.48
N GLY A 50 0.60 13.90 2.64
CA GLY A 50 1.04 12.56 2.29
C GLY A 50 1.86 12.58 1.02
N MET A 51 2.21 11.40 0.53
CA MET A 51 2.84 11.24 -0.79
C MET A 51 2.34 9.96 -1.47
N PRO A 52 2.28 9.92 -2.82
CA PRO A 52 1.99 8.69 -3.54
C PRO A 52 2.90 7.54 -3.14
N ALA A 53 2.33 6.35 -2.93
CA ALA A 53 3.06 5.15 -2.60
C ALA A 53 3.10 4.19 -3.81
N TYR A 54 4.30 3.70 -4.11
CA TYR A 54 4.55 2.71 -5.16
C TYR A 54 5.23 1.46 -4.62
N GLY A 55 5.70 1.51 -3.38
CA GLY A 55 6.34 0.41 -2.69
C GLY A 55 6.39 0.62 -1.17
N PRO A 56 6.78 -0.42 -0.40
CA PRO A 56 6.72 -0.39 1.05
C PRO A 56 7.89 0.33 1.73
N LEU A 57 8.94 0.70 0.99
CA LEU A 57 10.19 1.23 1.55
C LEU A 57 10.56 2.65 1.08
N GLN A 58 9.65 3.40 0.45
CA GLN A 58 9.97 4.73 -0.09
C GLN A 58 10.43 5.75 0.97
N ARG A 59 10.03 5.58 2.23
CA ARG A 59 10.49 6.40 3.36
C ARG A 59 11.46 5.64 4.28
N ASN A 60 12.27 4.74 3.69
CA ASN A 60 13.29 3.95 4.39
C ASN A 60 14.65 4.15 3.73
N ILE A 61 15.74 3.90 4.47
CA ILE A 61 17.11 3.99 3.93
C ILE A 61 17.41 3.00 2.80
N TYR A 62 16.60 1.94 2.68
CA TYR A 62 16.69 0.94 1.63
C TYR A 62 15.70 1.18 0.48
N ASN A 63 15.16 2.40 0.33
CA ASN A 63 14.36 2.75 -0.83
C ASN A 63 15.12 2.49 -2.13
N TYR A 64 14.44 1.93 -3.12
CA TYR A 64 14.96 1.73 -4.46
C TYR A 64 13.94 2.26 -5.48
N GLU A 65 14.34 3.30 -6.21
CA GLU A 65 13.41 4.05 -7.06
C GLU A 65 13.28 3.49 -8.49
N ASP A 66 14.25 2.68 -8.94
CA ASP A 66 14.24 2.11 -10.31
C ASP A 66 13.35 0.85 -10.36
N VAL A 67 12.06 1.04 -10.10
CA VAL A 67 11.00 0.03 -10.17
C VAL A 67 9.80 0.60 -10.94
N GLU A 68 8.89 -0.26 -11.41
CA GLU A 68 7.63 0.19 -11.99
C GLU A 68 6.78 0.93 -10.94
N HIS A 69 6.46 2.20 -11.19
CA HIS A 69 5.69 3.04 -10.27
C HIS A 69 4.18 2.95 -10.48
N TYR A 70 3.69 2.33 -11.55
CA TYR A 70 2.26 2.29 -11.84
C TYR A 70 1.59 3.68 -11.74
N ASP A 71 2.21 4.68 -12.36
CA ASP A 71 1.65 6.04 -12.42
C ASP A 71 0.26 6.01 -13.04
N TYR A 72 -0.65 6.85 -12.52
CA TYR A 72 -2.04 6.90 -12.99
C TYR A 72 -2.12 7.00 -14.51
N ASN A 73 -2.67 5.97 -15.11
CA ASN A 73 -2.83 5.86 -16.55
C ASN A 73 -4.04 4.97 -16.88
N PRO A 74 -5.25 5.55 -16.91
CA PRO A 74 -6.48 4.80 -17.14
C PRO A 74 -6.52 4.11 -18.51
N GLU A 75 -5.87 4.67 -19.51
CA GLU A 75 -5.81 4.04 -20.85
C GLU A 75 -4.92 2.79 -20.81
N LYS A 76 -3.75 2.85 -20.16
CA LYS A 76 -2.91 1.67 -19.96
C LYS A 76 -3.60 0.59 -19.14
N ALA A 77 -4.40 0.99 -18.13
CA ALA A 77 -5.22 0.04 -17.37
C ALA A 77 -6.22 -0.71 -18.26
N LYS A 78 -6.92 -0.01 -19.15
CA LYS A 78 -7.85 -0.62 -20.12
C LYS A 78 -7.12 -1.52 -21.11
N GLU A 79 -5.97 -1.09 -21.65
CA GLU A 79 -5.15 -1.92 -22.54
C GLU A 79 -4.74 -3.25 -21.87
N ILE A 80 -4.40 -3.22 -20.57
CA ILE A 80 -4.07 -4.43 -19.80
C ILE A 80 -5.29 -5.35 -19.68
N LEU A 81 -6.48 -4.80 -19.36
CA LEU A 81 -7.72 -5.57 -19.29
C LEU A 81 -8.04 -6.24 -20.63
N GLU A 82 -7.94 -5.50 -21.73
CA GLU A 82 -8.20 -6.01 -23.10
C GLU A 82 -7.16 -7.07 -23.50
N ALA A 83 -5.88 -6.84 -23.19
CA ALA A 83 -4.81 -7.81 -23.46
C ALA A 83 -4.98 -9.11 -22.67
N ALA A 84 -5.59 -9.04 -21.48
CA ALA A 84 -5.96 -10.19 -20.65
C ALA A 84 -7.22 -10.92 -21.14
N GLY A 85 -7.82 -10.49 -22.25
CA GLY A 85 -9.01 -11.08 -22.83
C GLY A 85 -10.33 -10.62 -22.21
N CYS A 86 -10.33 -9.47 -21.53
CA CYS A 86 -11.55 -8.85 -21.05
C CYS A 86 -12.25 -8.08 -22.20
N GLU A 87 -13.56 -8.17 -22.29
CA GLU A 87 -14.37 -7.49 -23.28
C GLU A 87 -15.32 -6.49 -22.63
N MET A 88 -15.44 -5.29 -23.20
CA MET A 88 -16.34 -4.25 -22.69
C MET A 88 -17.80 -4.63 -22.98
N GLY A 89 -18.62 -4.67 -21.94
CA GLY A 89 -20.06 -4.91 -22.04
C GLY A 89 -20.85 -3.63 -22.32
N ASP A 90 -22.12 -3.81 -22.70
CA ASP A 90 -23.05 -2.70 -22.99
C ASP A 90 -23.36 -1.84 -21.76
N ASP A 91 -23.09 -2.35 -20.55
CA ASP A 91 -23.27 -1.65 -19.28
C ASP A 91 -22.03 -0.83 -18.84
N GLY A 92 -20.98 -0.81 -19.68
CA GLY A 92 -19.76 -0.05 -19.42
C GLY A 92 -18.75 -0.72 -18.50
N PHE A 93 -18.94 -2.00 -18.20
CA PHE A 93 -17.98 -2.80 -17.44
C PHE A 93 -17.31 -3.87 -18.32
N TYR A 94 -16.08 -4.22 -17.96
CA TYR A 94 -15.39 -5.35 -18.58
C TYR A 94 -15.91 -6.70 -18.07
N TYR A 95 -15.88 -7.69 -18.96
CA TYR A 95 -16.22 -9.07 -18.69
C TYR A 95 -15.10 -10.00 -19.14
N ARG A 96 -14.82 -11.05 -18.37
CA ARG A 96 -13.87 -12.11 -18.70
C ARG A 96 -14.58 -13.46 -18.51
N ASP A 97 -14.57 -14.33 -19.54
CA ASP A 97 -15.26 -15.62 -19.50
C ASP A 97 -16.76 -15.53 -19.13
N GLY A 98 -17.40 -14.42 -19.46
CA GLY A 98 -18.81 -14.15 -19.17
C GLY A 98 -19.08 -13.65 -17.73
N GLU A 99 -18.06 -13.51 -16.90
CA GLU A 99 -18.15 -12.92 -15.56
C GLU A 99 -17.70 -11.46 -15.58
N LYS A 100 -18.41 -10.59 -14.84
CA LYS A 100 -18.05 -9.17 -14.74
C LYS A 100 -16.72 -9.03 -13.99
N VAL A 101 -15.79 -8.27 -14.56
CA VAL A 101 -14.51 -7.95 -13.93
C VAL A 101 -14.73 -6.93 -12.81
N GLY A 102 -14.48 -7.34 -11.58
CA GLY A 102 -14.68 -6.46 -10.43
C GLY A 102 -14.45 -7.19 -9.11
N PHE A 103 -14.41 -6.44 -8.04
CA PHE A 103 -14.18 -6.99 -6.70
C PHE A 103 -14.70 -6.05 -5.61
N VAL A 104 -14.72 -6.56 -4.38
CA VAL A 104 -15.13 -5.80 -3.21
C VAL A 104 -13.90 -5.44 -2.38
N ILE A 105 -13.77 -4.17 -2.01
CA ILE A 105 -12.77 -3.68 -1.07
C ILE A 105 -13.42 -3.64 0.32
N SER A 106 -12.99 -4.51 1.22
CA SER A 106 -13.39 -4.48 2.62
C SER A 106 -12.57 -3.43 3.39
N VAL A 107 -13.21 -2.73 4.32
CA VAL A 107 -12.57 -1.71 5.18
C VAL A 107 -13.04 -1.89 6.61
N SER A 108 -12.15 -1.70 7.58
CA SER A 108 -12.52 -1.74 9.00
C SER A 108 -13.51 -0.63 9.36
N ALA A 109 -14.55 -0.97 10.11
CA ALA A 109 -15.46 -0.01 10.69
C ALA A 109 -14.71 0.96 11.64
N GLY A 110 -15.06 2.25 11.58
CA GLY A 110 -14.50 3.27 12.47
C GLY A 110 -13.22 3.96 11.96
N ASP A 111 -12.65 3.54 10.84
CA ASP A 111 -11.55 4.24 10.17
C ASP A 111 -12.08 5.01 8.95
N GLN A 112 -12.56 6.23 9.19
CA GLN A 112 -13.18 7.04 8.14
C GLN A 112 -12.19 7.39 7.02
N VAL A 113 -10.92 7.62 7.33
CA VAL A 113 -9.89 7.92 6.34
C VAL A 113 -9.73 6.78 5.34
N ARG A 114 -9.66 5.53 5.83
CA ARG A 114 -9.60 4.35 4.95
C ARG A 114 -10.88 4.13 4.18
N ILE A 115 -12.05 4.38 4.79
CA ILE A 115 -13.35 4.29 4.11
C ILE A 115 -13.40 5.25 2.93
N ASP A 116 -13.02 6.51 3.14
CA ASP A 116 -13.04 7.54 2.09
C ASP A 116 -12.04 7.21 0.97
N MET A 117 -10.83 6.76 1.30
CA MET A 117 -9.85 6.29 0.31
C MET A 117 -10.40 5.14 -0.53
N ALA A 118 -11.01 4.14 0.10
CA ALA A 118 -11.56 2.99 -0.61
C ALA A 118 -12.71 3.38 -1.53
N GLN A 119 -13.57 4.33 -1.12
CA GLN A 119 -14.68 4.81 -1.93
C GLN A 119 -14.19 5.55 -3.19
N ILE A 120 -13.17 6.41 -3.06
CA ILE A 120 -12.58 7.10 -4.21
C ILE A 120 -11.90 6.09 -5.14
N ALA A 121 -11.07 5.19 -4.59
CA ALA A 121 -10.42 4.15 -5.37
C ALA A 121 -11.43 3.26 -6.13
N ALA A 122 -12.54 2.87 -5.49
CA ALA A 122 -13.60 2.11 -6.16
C ALA A 122 -14.27 2.92 -7.28
N GLN A 123 -14.42 4.23 -7.12
CA GLN A 123 -14.98 5.10 -8.15
C GLN A 123 -14.02 5.23 -9.35
N GLU A 124 -12.73 5.45 -9.10
CA GLU A 124 -11.71 5.53 -10.17
C GLU A 124 -11.63 4.22 -10.97
N LEU A 125 -11.68 3.06 -10.28
CA LEU A 125 -11.68 1.76 -10.94
C LEU A 125 -12.96 1.50 -11.75
N LYS A 126 -14.11 2.06 -11.35
CA LYS A 126 -15.32 2.03 -12.17
C LYS A 126 -15.17 2.85 -13.45
N GLU A 127 -14.45 3.96 -13.42
CA GLU A 127 -14.21 4.80 -14.59
C GLU A 127 -13.35 4.10 -15.65
N ILE A 128 -12.53 3.14 -15.26
CA ILE A 128 -11.82 2.27 -16.19
C ILE A 128 -12.60 1.00 -16.58
N GLY A 129 -13.83 0.84 -16.10
CA GLY A 129 -14.71 -0.27 -16.47
C GLY A 129 -14.61 -1.51 -15.57
N MET A 130 -14.06 -1.42 -14.36
CA MET A 130 -14.07 -2.48 -13.36
C MET A 130 -15.23 -2.27 -12.35
N ASP A 131 -16.05 -3.28 -12.08
CA ASP A 131 -17.16 -3.20 -11.12
C ASP A 131 -16.64 -3.37 -9.69
N VAL A 132 -16.09 -2.30 -9.12
CA VAL A 132 -15.52 -2.31 -7.77
C VAL A 132 -16.46 -1.64 -6.79
N SER A 133 -16.67 -2.27 -5.63
CA SER A 133 -17.48 -1.74 -4.55
C SER A 133 -16.75 -1.79 -3.20
N VAL A 134 -17.29 -1.09 -2.21
CA VAL A 134 -16.73 -1.04 -0.85
C VAL A 134 -17.71 -1.64 0.11
N GLU A 135 -17.23 -2.46 1.04
CA GLU A 135 -18.01 -2.95 2.18
C GLU A 135 -17.32 -2.62 3.50
N ILE A 136 -18.13 -2.44 4.55
CA ILE A 136 -17.68 -2.16 5.90
C ILE A 136 -18.26 -3.22 6.82
N PRO A 137 -17.65 -4.42 6.87
CA PRO A 137 -18.18 -5.51 7.69
C PRO A 137 -18.00 -5.21 9.19
N ALA A 138 -18.92 -5.70 10.02
CA ALA A 138 -18.83 -5.57 11.47
C ALA A 138 -17.60 -6.30 12.05
N GLN A 139 -17.14 -7.35 11.36
CA GLN A 139 -15.91 -8.08 11.65
C GLN A 139 -15.22 -8.42 10.34
N THR A 140 -13.90 -8.27 10.29
CA THR A 140 -13.10 -8.61 9.11
C THR A 140 -13.04 -10.12 8.92
N ASP A 141 -13.48 -10.60 7.76
CA ASP A 141 -13.29 -11.98 7.32
C ASP A 141 -12.01 -12.08 6.47
N TRP A 142 -10.90 -12.36 7.12
CA TRP A 142 -9.60 -12.42 6.45
C TRP A 142 -9.49 -13.53 5.40
N ALA A 143 -10.31 -14.55 5.49
CA ALA A 143 -10.30 -15.67 4.55
C ALA A 143 -11.26 -15.45 3.37
N GLY A 144 -12.44 -14.87 3.62
CA GLY A 144 -13.50 -14.74 2.62
C GLY A 144 -13.49 -13.44 1.82
N GLN A 145 -12.86 -12.37 2.32
CA GLN A 145 -12.78 -11.10 1.61
C GLN A 145 -12.01 -11.21 0.28
N MET A 146 -12.36 -10.35 -0.68
CA MET A 146 -11.63 -10.28 -1.97
C MET A 146 -10.42 -9.37 -1.88
N ALA A 147 -10.59 -8.20 -1.29
CA ALA A 147 -9.53 -7.22 -1.09
C ALA A 147 -9.79 -6.42 0.20
N PHE A 148 -8.75 -5.83 0.77
CA PHE A 148 -8.86 -5.06 2.01
C PHE A 148 -7.96 -3.82 1.97
N LEU A 149 -8.49 -2.65 2.36
CA LEU A 149 -7.68 -1.46 2.50
C LEU A 149 -6.94 -1.50 3.83
N ILE A 150 -5.63 -1.70 3.76
CA ILE A 150 -4.74 -1.91 4.91
C ILE A 150 -3.62 -0.88 4.95
N GLY A 151 -2.91 -0.80 6.06
CA GLY A 151 -1.70 0.00 6.20
C GLY A 151 -0.64 -0.72 7.02
N TRP A 152 0.60 -0.46 6.67
CA TRP A 152 1.80 -0.97 7.33
C TRP A 152 2.91 0.07 7.29
N GLY A 153 3.96 -0.17 8.05
CA GLY A 153 5.20 0.59 7.99
C GLY A 153 6.01 0.50 9.26
N SER A 154 7.32 0.63 9.12
CA SER A 154 8.26 0.77 10.23
C SER A 154 9.36 1.75 9.86
N PRO A 155 9.70 2.72 10.73
CA PRO A 155 10.80 3.65 10.50
C PRO A 155 12.15 3.04 10.92
N PHE A 156 12.15 1.92 11.67
CA PHE A 156 13.35 1.39 12.30
C PHE A 156 14.17 0.52 11.36
N ASP A 157 13.65 -0.64 11.02
CA ASP A 157 14.32 -1.55 10.09
C ASP A 157 13.32 -2.01 9.03
N ALA A 158 13.79 -2.11 7.77
CA ALA A 158 12.97 -2.60 6.68
C ALA A 158 12.44 -4.01 6.95
N ASP A 159 13.21 -4.86 7.64
CA ASP A 159 12.83 -6.24 8.00
C ASP A 159 11.60 -6.29 8.92
N ASP A 160 11.41 -5.29 9.79
CA ASP A 160 10.38 -5.32 10.82
C ASP A 160 8.98 -5.58 10.25
N HIS A 161 8.65 -4.99 9.11
CA HIS A 161 7.35 -5.23 8.50
C HIS A 161 7.43 -6.04 7.20
N THR A 162 8.47 -5.85 6.34
CA THR A 162 8.49 -6.48 5.01
C THR A 162 8.49 -8.00 5.08
N TYR A 163 9.30 -8.57 5.95
CA TYR A 163 9.41 -10.02 6.08
C TYR A 163 8.10 -10.66 6.54
N LYS A 164 7.44 -10.08 7.54
CA LYS A 164 6.19 -10.64 8.09
C LYS A 164 4.97 -10.42 7.20
N VAL A 165 4.98 -9.35 6.36
CA VAL A 165 3.86 -8.95 5.50
C VAL A 165 3.93 -9.60 4.13
N PHE A 166 5.11 -9.63 3.50
CA PHE A 166 5.28 -10.11 2.12
C PHE A 166 5.89 -11.51 2.02
N GLY A 167 6.51 -12.03 3.07
CA GLY A 167 7.06 -13.39 3.07
C GLY A 167 5.96 -14.45 3.09
N THR A 168 6.14 -15.53 2.32
CA THR A 168 5.21 -16.66 2.25
C THR A 168 4.99 -17.26 3.63
N ASP A 169 3.74 -17.51 3.99
CA ASP A 169 3.31 -18.12 5.28
C ASP A 169 3.78 -17.35 6.52
N LYS A 170 4.06 -16.05 6.43
CA LYS A 170 4.43 -15.23 7.59
C LYS A 170 3.20 -14.67 8.31
N GLY A 171 3.38 -14.36 9.60
CA GLY A 171 2.28 -14.10 10.53
C GLY A 171 1.42 -12.86 10.25
N ALA A 172 1.88 -11.93 9.43
CA ALA A 172 1.12 -10.75 8.99
C ALA A 172 0.84 -10.74 7.48
N ASN A 173 1.12 -11.83 6.79
CA ASN A 173 0.77 -12.03 5.39
C ASN A 173 -0.70 -12.44 5.26
N TYR A 174 -1.58 -11.47 5.52
CA TYR A 174 -3.03 -11.67 5.40
C TYR A 174 -3.52 -11.82 3.96
N SER A 175 -2.68 -11.47 2.99
CA SER A 175 -2.98 -11.60 1.57
C SER A 175 -2.86 -13.04 1.04
N GLY A 176 -2.17 -13.92 1.75
CA GLY A 176 -1.78 -15.22 1.20
C GLY A 176 -0.81 -15.11 0.01
N TYR A 177 -0.13 -13.96 -0.12
CA TYR A 177 0.87 -13.73 -1.16
C TYR A 177 2.03 -14.71 -1.06
N SER A 178 2.47 -15.22 -2.18
CA SER A 178 3.64 -16.10 -2.27
C SER A 178 4.40 -15.81 -3.56
N ASN A 179 5.67 -15.50 -3.40
CA ASN A 179 6.61 -15.26 -4.51
C ASN A 179 8.01 -15.68 -4.06
N ALA A 180 8.60 -16.63 -4.78
CA ALA A 180 9.87 -17.24 -4.42
C ALA A 180 11.05 -16.25 -4.44
N ASP A 181 11.03 -15.26 -5.35
CA ASP A 181 12.06 -14.23 -5.44
C ASP A 181 11.94 -13.24 -4.29
N VAL A 182 10.72 -12.84 -3.92
CA VAL A 182 10.44 -12.01 -2.73
C VAL A 182 10.95 -12.73 -1.47
N ASP A 183 10.60 -13.99 -1.27
CA ASP A 183 11.05 -14.79 -0.11
C ASP A 183 12.58 -14.89 -0.04
N LYS A 184 13.23 -15.12 -1.20
CA LYS A 184 14.68 -15.19 -1.32
C LYS A 184 15.32 -13.88 -0.86
N TYR A 185 14.90 -12.74 -1.44
CA TYR A 185 15.54 -11.46 -1.16
C TYR A 185 15.28 -10.97 0.26
N LEU A 186 14.07 -11.16 0.80
CA LEU A 186 13.78 -10.88 2.20
C LEU A 186 14.63 -11.75 3.16
N THR A 187 14.87 -13.00 2.80
CA THR A 187 15.73 -13.89 3.59
C THR A 187 17.19 -13.45 3.53
N GLU A 188 17.72 -13.11 2.34
CA GLU A 188 19.07 -12.59 2.15
C GLU A 188 19.32 -11.31 2.95
N ALA A 189 18.39 -10.34 2.87
CA ALA A 189 18.47 -9.11 3.63
C ALA A 189 18.50 -9.34 5.15
N ARG A 190 17.70 -10.28 5.64
CA ARG A 190 17.60 -10.63 7.06
C ARG A 190 18.84 -11.34 7.60
N GLN A 191 19.51 -12.13 6.79
CA GLN A 191 20.67 -12.94 7.19
C GLN A 191 21.99 -12.16 7.19
N SER A 192 22.02 -10.95 6.64
CA SER A 192 23.23 -10.14 6.57
C SER A 192 23.18 -8.94 7.52
N ALA A 193 24.31 -8.66 8.17
CA ALA A 193 24.57 -7.42 8.88
C ALA A 193 25.32 -6.39 8.01
N ASP A 194 25.75 -6.78 6.80
CA ASP A 194 26.43 -5.91 5.84
C ASP A 194 25.41 -4.98 5.16
N PRO A 195 25.55 -3.66 5.29
CA PRO A 195 24.60 -2.70 4.73
C PRO A 195 24.50 -2.77 3.19
N GLU A 196 25.59 -3.08 2.49
CA GLU A 196 25.61 -3.17 1.03
C GLU A 196 24.83 -4.40 0.55
N VAL A 197 25.05 -5.54 1.19
CA VAL A 197 24.30 -6.78 0.92
C VAL A 197 22.82 -6.59 1.20
N ARG A 198 22.48 -5.93 2.30
CA ARG A 198 21.08 -5.61 2.64
C ARG A 198 20.44 -4.68 1.61
N ALA A 199 21.16 -3.64 1.20
CA ALA A 199 20.68 -2.68 0.19
C ALA A 199 20.38 -3.37 -1.15
N GLU A 200 21.28 -4.24 -1.62
CA GLU A 200 21.07 -5.03 -2.84
C GLU A 200 19.86 -5.97 -2.71
N ALA A 201 19.76 -6.69 -1.60
CA ALA A 201 18.65 -7.59 -1.36
C ALA A 201 17.29 -6.85 -1.30
N TYR A 202 17.22 -5.71 -0.61
CA TYR A 202 15.99 -4.90 -0.59
C TYR A 202 15.68 -4.23 -1.93
N ALA A 203 16.68 -3.87 -2.74
CA ALA A 203 16.46 -3.40 -4.10
C ALA A 203 15.82 -4.49 -4.97
N ASN A 204 16.36 -5.71 -4.90
CA ASN A 204 15.81 -6.86 -5.64
C ASN A 204 14.43 -7.27 -5.12
N PHE A 205 14.18 -7.21 -3.81
CA PHE A 205 12.85 -7.38 -3.23
C PHE A 205 11.84 -6.40 -3.82
N GLN A 206 12.17 -5.10 -3.87
CA GLN A 206 11.27 -4.07 -4.39
C GLN A 206 11.00 -4.25 -5.88
N LYS A 207 11.98 -4.68 -6.68
CA LYS A 207 11.78 -5.06 -8.09
C LYS A 207 10.81 -6.22 -8.23
N ALA A 208 11.06 -7.32 -7.51
CA ALA A 208 10.21 -8.51 -7.57
C ALA A 208 8.76 -8.21 -7.12
N LEU A 209 8.59 -7.36 -6.10
CA LEU A 209 7.28 -6.95 -5.62
C LEU A 209 6.57 -6.01 -6.61
N ALA A 210 7.31 -5.16 -7.33
CA ALA A 210 6.74 -4.30 -8.36
C ALA A 210 6.30 -5.08 -9.61
N GLU A 211 7.03 -6.14 -9.98
CA GLU A 211 6.67 -7.03 -11.09
C GLU A 211 5.44 -7.90 -10.78
N ASP A 212 5.21 -8.22 -9.52
CA ASP A 212 4.12 -9.07 -9.04
C ASP A 212 3.49 -8.47 -7.77
N PRO A 213 2.66 -7.42 -7.89
CA PRO A 213 2.20 -6.65 -6.75
C PRO A 213 1.28 -7.44 -5.83
N ALA A 214 1.62 -7.51 -4.55
CA ALA A 214 0.74 -8.01 -3.51
C ALA A 214 -0.36 -7.00 -3.13
N TYR A 215 -0.09 -5.71 -3.33
CA TYR A 215 -0.94 -4.58 -2.99
C TYR A 215 -0.96 -3.56 -4.12
N ALA A 216 -2.11 -2.95 -4.37
CA ALA A 216 -2.15 -1.68 -5.07
C ALA A 216 -1.88 -0.57 -4.04
N MET A 217 -0.64 -0.11 -3.98
CA MET A 217 -0.23 0.95 -3.07
C MET A 217 -0.90 2.27 -3.42
N ILE A 218 -1.32 3.04 -2.39
CA ILE A 218 -2.02 4.34 -2.58
C ILE A 218 -1.14 5.49 -2.11
N CYS A 219 -0.86 5.56 -0.81
CA CYS A 219 -0.12 6.70 -0.26
C CYS A 219 0.65 6.34 1.02
N TYR A 220 1.66 7.15 1.32
CA TYR A 220 2.16 7.34 2.67
C TYR A 220 1.39 8.48 3.32
N ILE A 221 0.98 8.31 4.56
CA ILE A 221 0.30 9.35 5.33
C ILE A 221 1.30 10.13 6.18
N ASP A 222 1.02 11.39 6.46
CA ASP A 222 1.75 12.19 7.42
C ASP A 222 0.98 12.27 8.74
N ALA A 223 1.65 12.59 9.82
CA ALA A 223 1.06 12.73 11.15
C ALA A 223 1.24 14.15 11.67
N ASN A 224 0.17 14.74 12.20
CA ASN A 224 0.20 16.06 12.77
C ASN A 224 0.29 16.00 14.30
N TYR A 225 1.31 16.67 14.86
CA TYR A 225 1.46 16.84 16.29
C TYR A 225 1.35 18.31 16.67
N VAL A 226 0.72 18.55 17.80
CA VAL A 226 0.62 19.91 18.38
C VAL A 226 1.29 19.89 19.76
N ALA A 227 2.23 20.78 19.95
CA ALA A 227 2.92 20.96 21.22
C ALA A 227 2.87 22.44 21.64
N ASP A 228 3.01 22.68 22.95
CA ASP A 228 3.19 24.03 23.45
C ASP A 228 4.46 24.65 22.84
N SER A 229 4.39 25.95 22.50
CA SER A 229 5.49 26.65 21.83
C SER A 229 6.76 26.79 22.67
N ASN A 230 6.66 26.59 23.99
CA ASN A 230 7.79 26.57 24.91
C ASN A 230 8.50 25.21 24.99
N ILE A 231 7.96 24.14 24.38
CA ILE A 231 8.65 22.85 24.22
C ILE A 231 9.60 22.95 23.04
N LYS A 232 10.88 22.68 23.29
CA LYS A 232 11.96 22.67 22.28
C LYS A 232 12.58 21.28 22.19
N GLY A 233 13.23 20.99 21.06
CA GLY A 233 13.93 19.72 20.83
C GLY A 233 13.11 18.66 20.10
N ILE A 234 11.86 18.97 19.69
CA ILE A 234 11.11 18.12 18.77
C ILE A 234 11.77 18.23 17.39
N ASP A 235 12.24 17.11 16.85
CA ASP A 235 12.86 17.04 15.54
C ASP A 235 11.81 16.79 14.45
N PRO A 236 11.50 17.79 13.59
CA PRO A 236 10.47 17.67 12.57
C PRO A 236 10.87 16.75 11.40
N ASP A 237 12.16 16.43 11.25
CA ASP A 237 12.67 15.57 10.18
C ASP A 237 12.63 14.08 10.53
N THR A 238 12.25 13.75 11.76
CA THR A 238 12.10 12.36 12.17
C THR A 238 10.97 11.66 11.40
N ILE A 239 11.26 10.49 10.83
CA ILE A 239 10.23 9.63 10.22
C ILE A 239 9.51 8.85 11.31
N MET A 240 8.20 9.10 11.46
CA MET A 240 7.35 8.40 12.42
C MET A 240 6.99 7.00 11.94
N GLY A 241 6.63 6.13 12.87
CA GLY A 241 6.15 4.78 12.60
C GLY A 241 4.69 4.72 12.16
N HIS A 242 4.20 3.49 12.05
CA HIS A 242 2.80 3.20 11.77
C HIS A 242 1.89 3.91 12.79
N HIS A 243 0.81 4.52 12.32
CA HIS A 243 -0.06 5.40 13.10
C HIS A 243 0.65 6.60 13.76
N GLY A 244 1.76 7.05 13.19
CA GLY A 244 2.49 8.21 13.68
C GLY A 244 3.25 8.01 15.00
N VAL A 245 3.46 6.76 15.45
CA VAL A 245 4.21 6.53 16.69
C VAL A 245 5.67 6.92 16.55
N GLY A 246 6.29 7.40 17.64
CA GLY A 246 7.72 7.68 17.70
C GLY A 246 8.09 9.12 18.06
N ILE A 247 7.12 10.03 18.24
CA ILE A 247 7.40 11.44 18.56
C ILE A 247 8.31 11.62 19.80
N PHE A 248 8.25 10.72 20.75
CA PHE A 248 9.04 10.78 22.00
C PHE A 248 10.41 10.09 21.91
N TRP A 249 10.87 9.69 20.74
CA TRP A 249 12.14 8.96 20.61
C TRP A 249 13.34 9.71 21.21
N ASN A 250 13.35 11.06 21.14
CA ASN A 250 14.39 11.93 21.66
C ASN A 250 13.88 12.82 22.81
N VAL A 251 12.85 12.41 23.53
CA VAL A 251 12.24 13.23 24.59
C VAL A 251 13.22 13.65 25.70
N ALA A 252 14.32 12.91 25.89
CA ALA A 252 15.38 13.25 26.83
C ALA A 252 16.13 14.54 26.45
N ASP A 253 16.08 14.94 25.19
CA ASP A 253 16.71 16.14 24.66
C ASP A 253 15.76 17.37 24.67
N TRP A 254 14.49 17.16 25.02
CA TRP A 254 13.52 18.25 25.04
C TRP A 254 13.70 19.16 26.26
N THR A 255 13.43 20.43 26.05
CA THR A 255 13.47 21.47 27.11
C THR A 255 12.17 22.26 27.12
N ILE A 256 11.86 22.84 28.28
CA ILE A 256 10.76 23.80 28.43
C ILE A 256 11.39 25.17 28.72
N GLU A 257 11.12 26.16 27.87
CA GLU A 257 11.60 27.55 27.99
C GLU A 257 10.52 28.50 28.48
#